data_96a0ce0f07819180a1163c1f58c4b777
#
_entry.id   96a0ce0f07819180a1163c1f58c4b777
#
_cell.length_a   1.000
_cell.length_b   1.000
_cell.length_c   1.000
_cell.angle_alpha   90.00
_cell.angle_beta   90.00
_cell.angle_gamma   90.00
#
_symmetry.space_group_name_H-M   'P 1'
#
loop_
_entity.id
_entity.type
_entity.pdbx_description
1 polymer ?
#
loop_
_entity_poly.entity_id
_entity_poly.type
_entity_poly.pdbx_seq_one_letter_code
_entity_poly.pdbx_strand_id
1 'polypeptide(L)'
;MNPFSELLNSLIQDHPDNLSTIARNAHLSRPSLYDLINGKTLPRPKTFDNLLKAISLTENSTNKLSNYLHLERIKTSRKEQENYRQEKKHLLNDLSSLLLGKGYEISRPKMPDCADLILRQNSNRIPILLCPSILDHATTLGILLKSMFQFSANKGFVCTHKITSKDRTELPLFLKYGTKISTIKTILRELG
;
A
#
# COMPACT_ATOMS: atom_id res chain seq x y z
N MET A 1 -3.50 23.71 -1.63
CA MET A 1 -4.15 23.21 -0.39
C MET A 1 -5.32 22.37 -0.79
N ASN A 2 -5.78 21.45 0.03
CA ASN A 2 -7.00 20.69 -0.24
C ASN A 2 -8.21 21.33 0.48
N PRO A 3 -9.46 21.10 -0.01
CA PRO A 3 -10.65 21.73 0.57
C PRO A 3 -10.85 21.51 2.08
N PHE A 4 -10.42 20.36 2.59
CA PHE A 4 -10.44 20.10 4.03
C PHE A 4 -9.53 21.05 4.81
N SER A 5 -8.28 21.20 4.38
CA SER A 5 -7.31 22.06 5.07
C SER A 5 -7.63 23.55 4.92
N GLU A 6 -8.20 23.96 3.78
CA GLU A 6 -8.65 25.34 3.57
C GLU A 6 -9.80 25.70 4.53
N LEU A 7 -10.82 24.86 4.63
CA LEU A 7 -11.91 25.07 5.57
C LEU A 7 -11.43 25.01 7.03
N LEU A 8 -10.58 24.02 7.36
CA LEU A 8 -10.01 23.91 8.71
C LEU A 8 -9.22 25.16 9.10
N ASN A 9 -8.39 25.67 8.18
CA ASN A 9 -7.63 26.90 8.43
C ASN A 9 -8.55 28.10 8.68
N SER A 10 -9.58 28.29 7.85
CA SER A 10 -10.57 29.36 8.07
C SER A 10 -11.24 29.26 9.43
N LEU A 11 -11.71 28.07 9.80
CA LEU A 11 -12.39 27.83 11.09
C LEU A 11 -11.47 28.10 12.29
N ILE A 12 -10.18 27.82 12.18
CA ILE A 12 -9.18 28.09 13.22
C ILE A 12 -8.83 29.59 13.27
N GLN A 13 -8.75 30.28 12.13
CA GLN A 13 -8.51 31.71 12.11
C GLN A 13 -9.64 32.52 12.72
N ASP A 14 -10.89 32.07 12.55
CA ASP A 14 -12.10 32.69 13.10
C ASP A 14 -12.35 32.31 14.56
N HIS A 15 -11.54 31.39 15.14
CA HIS A 15 -11.72 30.91 16.51
C HIS A 15 -11.12 31.87 17.53
N PRO A 16 -11.80 32.13 18.68
CA PRO A 16 -11.29 33.06 19.70
C PRO A 16 -9.99 32.60 20.38
N ASP A 17 -9.77 31.28 20.45
CA ASP A 17 -8.56 30.72 21.02
C ASP A 17 -7.39 30.74 20.02
N ASN A 18 -6.19 30.93 20.54
CA ASN A 18 -4.98 30.84 19.71
C ASN A 18 -4.65 29.38 19.33
N LEU A 19 -3.84 29.24 18.29
CA LEU A 19 -3.45 27.94 17.74
C LEU A 19 -2.84 26.97 18.77
N SER A 20 -2.10 27.49 19.77
CA SER A 20 -1.49 26.67 20.82
C SER A 20 -2.52 26.08 21.75
N THR A 21 -3.56 26.84 22.08
CA THR A 21 -4.68 26.40 22.92
C THR A 21 -5.50 25.35 22.18
N ILE A 22 -5.82 25.59 20.89
CA ILE A 22 -6.55 24.63 20.06
C ILE A 22 -5.76 23.32 19.95
N ALA A 23 -4.45 23.37 19.67
CA ALA A 23 -3.61 22.18 19.59
C ALA A 23 -3.63 21.38 20.90
N ARG A 24 -3.46 22.05 22.05
CA ARG A 24 -3.53 21.41 23.36
C ARG A 24 -4.88 20.75 23.63
N ASN A 25 -5.99 21.45 23.35
CA ASN A 25 -7.35 20.94 23.56
C ASN A 25 -7.67 19.76 22.63
N ALA A 26 -7.10 19.75 21.42
CA ALA A 26 -7.20 18.64 20.47
C ALA A 26 -6.21 17.48 20.74
N HIS A 27 -5.39 17.56 21.80
CA HIS A 27 -4.32 16.61 22.11
C HIS A 27 -3.30 16.45 20.96
N LEU A 28 -2.96 17.55 20.29
CA LEU A 28 -2.00 17.61 19.19
C LEU A 28 -0.77 18.43 19.58
N SER A 29 0.37 18.11 18.95
CA SER A 29 1.49 19.03 18.94
C SER A 29 1.20 20.20 17.97
N ARG A 30 1.79 21.37 18.22
CA ARG A 30 1.67 22.51 17.28
C ARG A 30 2.12 22.15 15.86
N PRO A 31 3.27 21.48 15.64
CA PRO A 31 3.67 21.05 14.31
C PRO A 31 2.62 20.14 13.64
N SER A 32 2.03 19.19 14.38
CA SER A 32 0.98 18.30 13.83
C SER A 32 -0.26 19.08 13.39
N LEU A 33 -0.68 20.11 14.17
CA LEU A 33 -1.81 20.96 13.76
C LEU A 33 -1.46 21.80 12.53
N TYR A 34 -0.24 22.33 12.43
CA TYR A 34 0.24 23.03 11.23
C TYR A 34 0.25 22.12 9.99
N ASP A 35 0.65 20.85 10.12
CA ASP A 35 0.64 19.91 9.00
C ASP A 35 -0.79 19.61 8.51
N LEU A 36 -1.77 19.55 9.41
CA LEU A 36 -3.20 19.44 9.05
C LEU A 36 -3.71 20.69 8.32
N ILE A 37 -3.44 21.88 8.85
CA ILE A 37 -3.85 23.17 8.28
C ILE A 37 -3.21 23.37 6.89
N ASN A 38 -1.96 22.97 6.71
CA ASN A 38 -1.26 23.07 5.44
C ASN A 38 -1.59 21.93 4.46
N GLY A 39 -2.44 20.99 4.84
CA GLY A 39 -2.85 19.88 3.99
C GLY A 39 -1.76 18.84 3.71
N LYS A 40 -0.68 18.82 4.49
CA LYS A 40 0.40 17.85 4.37
C LYS A 40 -0.02 16.46 4.85
N THR A 41 -0.91 16.41 5.84
CA THR A 41 -1.46 15.18 6.41
C THR A 41 -2.97 15.27 6.58
N LEU A 42 -3.64 14.13 6.67
CA LEU A 42 -5.05 14.05 7.05
C LEU A 42 -5.18 13.48 8.46
N PRO A 43 -6.14 13.97 9.27
CA PRO A 43 -6.30 13.50 10.64
C PRO A 43 -6.81 12.05 10.67
N ARG A 44 -6.34 11.27 11.66
CA ARG A 44 -6.95 9.98 12.00
C ARG A 44 -8.34 10.21 12.64
N PRO A 45 -9.25 9.20 12.68
CA PRO A 45 -10.58 9.37 13.24
C PRO A 45 -10.57 10.01 14.63
N LYS A 46 -9.84 9.43 15.60
CA LYS A 46 -9.72 9.96 16.96
C LYS A 46 -9.16 11.39 17.01
N THR A 47 -8.18 11.71 16.15
CA THR A 47 -7.61 13.06 16.04
C THR A 47 -8.64 14.05 15.50
N PHE A 48 -9.47 13.63 14.55
CA PHE A 48 -10.53 14.45 13.98
C PHE A 48 -11.60 14.75 15.03
N ASP A 49 -12.05 13.74 15.78
CA ASP A 49 -13.03 13.90 16.85
C ASP A 49 -12.55 14.87 17.94
N ASN A 50 -11.28 14.75 18.34
CA ASN A 50 -10.67 15.69 19.30
C ASN A 50 -10.60 17.11 18.75
N LEU A 51 -10.28 17.27 17.46
CA LEU A 51 -10.22 18.55 16.80
C LEU A 51 -11.60 19.24 16.74
N LEU A 52 -12.65 18.47 16.39
CA LEU A 52 -14.04 18.97 16.39
C LEU A 52 -14.46 19.49 17.76
N LYS A 53 -14.11 18.76 18.82
CA LYS A 53 -14.39 19.17 20.22
C LYS A 53 -13.62 20.43 20.61
N ALA A 54 -12.35 20.53 20.19
CA ALA A 54 -11.49 21.66 20.53
C ALA A 54 -11.93 22.98 19.87
N ILE A 55 -12.56 22.90 18.67
CA ILE A 55 -12.98 24.08 17.90
C ILE A 55 -14.46 24.42 18.16
N SER A 56 -15.22 23.53 18.82
CA SER A 56 -16.66 23.74 19.17
C SER A 56 -17.51 24.22 17.99
N LEU A 57 -17.44 23.51 16.86
CA LEU A 57 -18.09 23.90 15.60
C LEU A 57 -19.62 23.77 15.66
N THR A 58 -20.29 24.57 14.83
CA THR A 58 -21.71 24.36 14.53
C THR A 58 -21.90 23.03 13.78
N GLU A 59 -23.08 22.43 13.87
CA GLU A 59 -23.41 21.18 13.18
C GLU A 59 -23.15 21.26 11.66
N ASN A 60 -23.53 22.39 11.04
CA ASN A 60 -23.30 22.60 9.60
C ASN A 60 -21.82 22.62 9.24
N SER A 61 -20.98 23.32 10.02
CA SER A 61 -19.52 23.35 9.81
C SER A 61 -18.88 21.99 10.03
N THR A 62 -19.34 21.25 11.03
CA THR A 62 -18.90 19.88 11.32
C THR A 62 -19.20 18.95 10.16
N ASN A 63 -20.43 18.96 9.66
CA ASN A 63 -20.84 18.13 8.53
C ASN A 63 -20.06 18.47 7.26
N LYS A 64 -19.81 19.75 7.00
CA LYS A 64 -19.04 20.21 5.85
C LYS A 64 -17.56 19.76 5.92
N LEU A 65 -16.94 19.91 7.08
CA LEU A 65 -15.57 19.49 7.33
C LEU A 65 -15.41 17.95 7.24
N SER A 66 -16.37 17.19 7.77
CA SER A 66 -16.44 15.72 7.68
C SER A 66 -16.55 15.25 6.23
N ASN A 67 -17.40 15.88 5.44
CA ASN A 67 -17.56 15.55 4.01
C ASN A 67 -16.27 15.82 3.21
N TYR A 68 -15.61 16.94 3.45
CA TYR A 68 -14.33 17.23 2.79
C TYR A 68 -13.24 16.24 3.19
N LEU A 69 -13.14 15.87 4.48
CA LEU A 69 -12.21 14.85 4.96
C LEU A 69 -12.46 13.50 4.28
N HIS A 70 -13.72 13.09 4.17
CA HIS A 70 -14.09 11.84 3.50
C HIS A 70 -13.67 11.84 2.02
N LEU A 71 -13.95 12.93 1.30
CA LEU A 71 -13.56 13.07 -0.11
C LEU A 71 -12.03 13.03 -0.29
N GLU A 72 -11.26 13.69 0.57
CA GLU A 72 -9.80 13.68 0.49
C GLU A 72 -9.22 12.30 0.80
N ARG A 73 -9.79 11.55 1.75
CA ARG A 73 -9.40 10.15 2.03
C ARG A 73 -9.64 9.24 0.82
N ILE A 74 -10.79 9.39 0.13
CA ILE A 74 -11.08 8.63 -1.10
C ILE A 74 -10.07 8.95 -2.19
N LYS A 75 -9.72 10.22 -2.40
CA LYS A 75 -8.73 10.64 -3.41
C LYS A 75 -7.35 10.07 -3.10
N THR A 76 -6.92 10.14 -1.84
CA THR A 76 -5.64 9.59 -1.39
C THR A 76 -5.57 8.09 -1.61
N SER A 77 -6.60 7.36 -1.20
CA SER A 77 -6.69 5.90 -1.40
C SER A 77 -6.66 5.52 -2.89
N ARG A 78 -7.38 6.24 -3.75
CA ARG A 78 -7.34 6.01 -5.22
C ARG A 78 -5.94 6.25 -5.81
N LYS A 79 -5.28 7.33 -5.38
CA LYS A 79 -3.92 7.65 -5.82
C LYS A 79 -2.93 6.57 -5.37
N GLU A 80 -3.02 6.11 -4.14
CA GLU A 80 -2.19 5.02 -3.62
C GLU A 80 -2.41 3.72 -4.39
N GLN A 81 -3.66 3.36 -4.70
CA GLN A 81 -3.98 2.20 -5.53
C GLN A 81 -3.43 2.34 -6.95
N GLU A 82 -3.53 3.52 -7.56
CA GLU A 82 -2.99 3.76 -8.89
C GLU A 82 -1.46 3.69 -8.90
N ASN A 83 -0.78 4.30 -7.92
CA ASN A 83 0.66 4.19 -7.76
C ASN A 83 1.08 2.72 -7.62
N TYR A 84 0.39 1.93 -6.78
CA TYR A 84 0.67 0.51 -6.62
C TYR A 84 0.51 -0.26 -7.94
N ARG A 85 -0.53 0.05 -8.75
CA ARG A 85 -0.73 -0.55 -10.07
C ARG A 85 0.40 -0.21 -11.04
N GLN A 86 0.85 1.05 -11.06
CA GLN A 86 1.97 1.48 -11.91
C GLN A 86 3.27 0.81 -11.49
N GLU A 87 3.59 0.78 -10.21
CA GLU A 87 4.76 0.07 -9.69
C GLU A 87 4.73 -1.43 -10.02
N LYS A 88 3.56 -2.08 -9.88
CA LYS A 88 3.37 -3.48 -10.26
C LYS A 88 3.60 -3.71 -11.75
N LYS A 89 3.14 -2.78 -12.62
CA LYS A 89 3.37 -2.83 -14.06
C LYS A 89 4.86 -2.69 -14.42
N HIS A 90 5.58 -1.78 -13.75
CA HIS A 90 7.03 -1.66 -13.92
C HIS A 90 7.76 -2.95 -13.52
N LEU A 91 7.45 -3.48 -12.33
CA LEU A 91 8.01 -4.73 -11.83
C LEU A 91 7.77 -5.91 -12.80
N LEU A 92 6.56 -5.96 -13.39
CA LEU A 92 6.18 -6.95 -14.40
C LEU A 92 7.03 -6.83 -15.67
N ASN A 93 7.21 -5.62 -16.19
CA ASN A 93 7.96 -5.38 -17.42
C ASN A 93 9.44 -5.69 -17.23
N ASP A 94 10.03 -5.21 -16.13
CA ASP A 94 11.45 -5.43 -15.82
C ASP A 94 11.74 -6.93 -15.66
N LEU A 95 10.94 -7.63 -14.86
CA LEU A 95 11.11 -9.06 -14.66
C LEU A 95 10.90 -9.85 -15.95
N SER A 96 9.84 -9.53 -16.72
CA SER A 96 9.54 -10.23 -17.97
C SER A 96 10.67 -10.06 -19.00
N SER A 97 11.19 -8.86 -19.17
CA SER A 97 12.29 -8.58 -20.11
C SER A 97 13.55 -9.37 -19.78
N LEU A 98 13.91 -9.42 -18.49
CA LEU A 98 15.09 -10.14 -18.02
C LEU A 98 14.95 -11.66 -18.13
N LEU A 99 13.75 -12.20 -17.88
CA LEU A 99 13.48 -13.63 -17.98
C LEU A 99 13.43 -14.11 -19.44
N LEU A 100 12.83 -13.33 -20.34
CA LEU A 100 12.85 -13.61 -21.78
C LEU A 100 14.28 -13.65 -22.32
N GLY A 101 15.14 -12.72 -21.87
CA GLY A 101 16.57 -12.72 -22.22
C GLY A 101 17.34 -13.96 -21.74
N LYS A 102 16.81 -14.71 -20.77
CA LYS A 102 17.36 -15.98 -20.28
C LYS A 102 16.68 -17.23 -20.87
N GLY A 103 15.80 -17.06 -21.84
CA GLY A 103 15.14 -18.16 -22.53
C GLY A 103 13.97 -18.81 -21.77
N TYR A 104 13.40 -18.15 -20.76
CA TYR A 104 12.20 -18.65 -20.09
C TYR A 104 10.96 -18.36 -20.92
N GLU A 105 10.05 -19.34 -20.98
CA GLU A 105 8.70 -19.11 -21.45
C GLU A 105 7.86 -18.47 -20.34
N ILE A 106 7.16 -17.40 -20.67
CA ILE A 106 6.33 -16.65 -19.71
C ILE A 106 4.88 -16.71 -20.14
N SER A 107 4.00 -17.13 -19.24
CA SER A 107 2.56 -17.02 -19.41
C SER A 107 1.94 -16.15 -18.31
N ARG A 108 0.86 -15.42 -18.66
CA ARG A 108 0.09 -14.58 -17.75
C ARG A 108 -1.29 -15.19 -17.55
N PRO A 109 -1.55 -15.82 -16.39
CA PRO A 109 -2.88 -16.35 -16.12
C PRO A 109 -3.93 -15.23 -16.08
N LYS A 110 -5.08 -15.44 -16.70
CA LYS A 110 -6.22 -14.50 -16.67
C LYS A 110 -7.24 -14.88 -15.58
N MET A 111 -6.79 -15.50 -14.51
CA MET A 111 -7.67 -15.97 -13.43
C MET A 111 -7.56 -15.03 -12.23
N PRO A 112 -8.69 -14.72 -11.54
CA PRO A 112 -8.66 -13.96 -10.31
C PRO A 112 -7.90 -14.72 -9.20
N ASP A 113 -7.29 -14.00 -8.30
CA ASP A 113 -6.53 -14.54 -7.16
C ASP A 113 -5.50 -15.60 -7.55
N CYS A 114 -4.76 -15.34 -8.59
CA CYS A 114 -3.70 -16.20 -9.12
C CYS A 114 -2.38 -15.41 -9.23
N ALA A 115 -1.27 -16.14 -9.40
CA ALA A 115 0.03 -15.55 -9.69
C ALA A 115 -0.03 -14.67 -10.97
N ASP A 116 0.77 -13.63 -11.00
CA ASP A 116 0.81 -12.69 -12.14
C ASP A 116 1.56 -13.28 -13.35
N LEU A 117 2.54 -14.12 -13.07
CA LEU A 117 3.36 -14.80 -14.08
C LEU A 117 3.51 -16.28 -13.73
N ILE A 118 3.53 -17.13 -14.76
CA ILE A 118 3.98 -18.51 -14.68
C ILE A 118 5.18 -18.64 -15.60
N LEU A 119 6.33 -18.96 -15.01
CA LEU A 119 7.51 -19.32 -15.78
C LEU A 119 7.44 -20.81 -16.13
N ARG A 120 7.87 -21.12 -17.33
CA ARG A 120 8.08 -22.50 -17.79
C ARG A 120 9.53 -22.70 -18.14
N GLN A 121 10.10 -23.78 -17.61
CA GLN A 121 11.41 -24.25 -17.97
C GLN A 121 11.34 -25.77 -18.02
N ASN A 122 11.38 -26.33 -19.21
CA ASN A 122 11.11 -27.75 -19.44
C ASN A 122 9.69 -28.13 -18.93
N SER A 123 9.60 -29.14 -18.06
CA SER A 123 8.33 -29.53 -17.40
C SER A 123 7.98 -28.73 -16.16
N ASN A 124 8.89 -27.91 -15.64
CA ASN A 124 8.69 -27.16 -14.41
C ASN A 124 7.89 -25.88 -14.65
N ARG A 125 6.93 -25.64 -13.77
CA ARG A 125 6.15 -24.39 -13.71
C ARG A 125 6.45 -23.68 -12.41
N ILE A 126 6.69 -22.37 -12.48
CA ILE A 126 7.06 -21.56 -11.32
C ILE A 126 6.16 -20.33 -11.30
N PRO A 127 5.16 -20.29 -10.42
CA PRO A 127 4.31 -19.12 -10.25
C PRO A 127 5.08 -17.99 -9.56
N ILE A 128 4.90 -16.77 -10.08
CA ILE A 128 5.44 -15.54 -9.50
C ILE A 128 4.29 -14.56 -9.25
N LEU A 129 4.15 -14.12 -8.02
CA LEU A 129 3.25 -13.06 -7.61
C LEU A 129 4.04 -11.75 -7.48
N LEU A 130 3.57 -10.70 -8.15
CA LEU A 130 4.22 -9.40 -8.14
C LEU A 130 3.60 -8.49 -7.09
N CYS A 131 4.37 -8.16 -6.07
CA CYS A 131 3.96 -7.30 -4.97
C CYS A 131 5.01 -6.19 -4.81
N PRO A 132 4.83 -4.99 -5.39
CA PRO A 132 5.75 -3.87 -5.16
C PRO A 132 6.07 -3.66 -3.68
N SER A 133 5.03 -3.78 -2.84
CA SER A 133 5.10 -3.91 -1.39
C SER A 133 4.09 -4.96 -0.91
N ILE A 134 4.45 -5.75 0.09
CA ILE A 134 3.55 -6.77 0.64
C ILE A 134 2.71 -6.12 1.75
N LEU A 135 1.43 -5.92 1.48
CA LEU A 135 0.48 -5.31 2.42
C LEU A 135 -0.02 -6.32 3.44
N ASP A 136 -0.32 -7.54 2.98
CA ASP A 136 -0.79 -8.66 3.79
C ASP A 136 -0.06 -9.95 3.38
N HIS A 137 0.82 -10.44 4.27
CA HIS A 137 1.63 -11.62 4.03
C HIS A 137 0.81 -12.92 3.97
N ALA A 138 -0.23 -13.04 4.81
CA ALA A 138 -1.07 -14.23 4.85
C ALA A 138 -1.87 -14.39 3.54
N THR A 139 -2.52 -13.33 3.08
CA THR A 139 -3.24 -13.30 1.80
C THR A 139 -2.29 -13.54 0.63
N THR A 140 -1.11 -12.90 0.63
CA THR A 140 -0.09 -13.08 -0.41
C THR A 140 0.39 -14.52 -0.50
N LEU A 141 0.68 -15.16 0.62
CA LEU A 141 1.05 -16.58 0.68
C LEU A 141 -0.09 -17.47 0.19
N GLY A 142 -1.33 -17.22 0.62
CA GLY A 142 -2.51 -17.97 0.18
C GLY A 142 -2.72 -17.96 -1.33
N ILE A 143 -2.60 -16.80 -1.97
CA ILE A 143 -2.68 -16.66 -3.44
C ILE A 143 -1.56 -17.44 -4.13
N LEU A 144 -0.33 -17.36 -3.61
CA LEU A 144 0.81 -18.06 -4.19
C LEU A 144 0.66 -19.58 -4.06
N LEU A 145 0.23 -20.10 -2.90
CA LEU A 145 -0.02 -21.52 -2.67
C LEU A 145 -1.14 -22.07 -3.57
N LYS A 146 -2.25 -21.32 -3.70
CA LYS A 146 -3.33 -21.65 -4.64
C LYS A 146 -2.78 -21.78 -6.07
N SER A 147 -1.93 -20.86 -6.48
CA SER A 147 -1.29 -20.88 -7.80
C SER A 147 -0.33 -22.07 -7.96
N MET A 148 0.47 -22.38 -6.94
CA MET A 148 1.35 -23.55 -6.95
C MET A 148 0.57 -24.84 -7.10
N PHE A 149 -0.50 -25.01 -6.36
CA PHE A 149 -1.39 -26.17 -6.47
C PHE A 149 -2.00 -26.28 -7.89
N GLN A 150 -2.54 -25.18 -8.40
CA GLN A 150 -3.21 -25.13 -9.70
C GLN A 150 -2.28 -25.46 -10.87
N PHE A 151 -1.01 -25.06 -10.78
CA PHE A 151 -0.01 -25.29 -11.83
C PHE A 151 0.91 -26.47 -11.54
N SER A 152 0.64 -27.26 -10.49
CA SER A 152 1.48 -28.39 -10.05
C SER A 152 2.95 -27.97 -9.85
N ALA A 153 3.16 -26.83 -9.21
CA ALA A 153 4.48 -26.24 -8.99
C ALA A 153 5.03 -26.61 -7.61
N ASN A 154 6.31 -26.93 -7.55
CA ASN A 154 7.01 -27.27 -6.29
C ASN A 154 7.63 -26.04 -5.61
N LYS A 155 7.75 -24.94 -6.34
CA LYS A 155 8.28 -23.67 -5.81
C LYS A 155 7.53 -22.49 -6.40
N GLY A 156 7.53 -21.37 -5.65
CA GLY A 156 6.91 -20.12 -6.09
C GLY A 156 7.61 -18.90 -5.50
N PHE A 157 7.47 -17.75 -6.14
CA PHE A 157 8.11 -16.52 -5.69
C PHE A 157 7.09 -15.40 -5.51
N VAL A 158 7.29 -14.60 -4.46
CA VAL A 158 6.77 -13.24 -4.35
C VAL A 158 7.88 -12.30 -4.76
N CYS A 159 7.69 -11.58 -5.85
CA CYS A 159 8.64 -10.59 -6.35
C CYS A 159 8.29 -9.20 -5.81
N THR A 160 9.24 -8.57 -5.12
CA THR A 160 9.09 -7.22 -4.56
C THR A 160 10.27 -6.34 -4.95
N HIS A 161 10.10 -5.01 -4.92
CA HIS A 161 11.20 -4.08 -5.15
C HIS A 161 12.26 -4.15 -4.04
N LYS A 162 11.80 -4.25 -2.78
CA LYS A 162 12.67 -4.24 -1.60
C LYS A 162 12.10 -5.17 -0.52
N ILE A 163 12.97 -5.97 0.08
CA ILE A 163 12.61 -6.78 1.24
C ILE A 163 12.71 -5.93 2.50
N THR A 164 11.58 -5.74 3.19
CA THR A 164 11.48 -4.98 4.44
C THR A 164 11.86 -5.84 5.66
N SER A 165 11.96 -5.23 6.84
CA SER A 165 12.14 -5.97 8.10
C SER A 165 10.98 -6.94 8.38
N LYS A 166 9.74 -6.49 8.10
CA LYS A 166 8.53 -7.32 8.25
C LYS A 166 8.55 -8.52 7.31
N ASP A 167 8.96 -8.33 6.05
CA ASP A 167 9.10 -9.44 5.11
C ASP A 167 10.11 -10.47 5.59
N ARG A 168 11.23 -10.02 6.19
CA ARG A 168 12.24 -10.92 6.76
C ARG A 168 11.70 -11.75 7.93
N THR A 169 10.84 -11.19 8.76
CA THR A 169 10.18 -11.92 9.87
C THR A 169 9.27 -13.01 9.35
N GLU A 170 8.60 -12.79 8.20
CA GLU A 170 7.68 -13.75 7.60
C GLU A 170 8.37 -14.77 6.66
N LEU A 171 9.63 -14.55 6.26
CA LEU A 171 10.38 -15.45 5.37
C LEU A 171 10.36 -16.92 5.80
N PRO A 172 10.55 -17.30 7.09
CA PRO A 172 10.52 -18.70 7.49
C PRO A 172 9.18 -19.38 7.17
N LEU A 173 8.05 -18.66 7.29
CA LEU A 173 6.74 -19.18 6.94
C LEU A 173 6.64 -19.47 5.45
N PHE A 174 7.10 -18.55 4.59
CA PHE A 174 7.12 -18.76 3.14
C PHE A 174 7.99 -19.95 2.74
N LEU A 175 9.20 -20.05 3.30
CA LEU A 175 10.14 -21.14 3.01
C LEU A 175 9.57 -22.51 3.35
N LYS A 176 8.81 -22.62 4.46
CA LYS A 176 8.14 -23.87 4.87
C LYS A 176 7.26 -24.47 3.78
N TYR A 177 6.69 -23.64 2.92
CA TYR A 177 5.81 -24.07 1.84
C TYR A 177 6.45 -24.04 0.45
N GLY A 178 7.77 -24.04 0.37
CA GLY A 178 8.49 -23.99 -0.92
C GLY A 178 8.34 -22.66 -1.65
N THR A 179 7.94 -21.60 -0.95
CA THR A 179 7.79 -20.26 -1.50
C THR A 179 8.85 -19.31 -0.97
N LYS A 180 9.11 -18.21 -1.67
CA LYS A 180 10.12 -17.24 -1.24
C LYS A 180 9.75 -15.82 -1.62
N ILE A 181 9.98 -14.88 -0.70
CA ILE A 181 9.94 -13.44 -0.97
C ILE A 181 11.31 -13.03 -1.50
N SER A 182 11.37 -12.43 -2.68
CA SER A 182 12.63 -12.14 -3.36
C SER A 182 12.54 -10.86 -4.21
N THR A 183 13.67 -10.23 -4.45
CA THR A 183 13.79 -9.17 -5.46
C THR A 183 14.07 -9.78 -6.83
N ILE A 184 13.88 -9.00 -7.91
CA ILE A 184 14.20 -9.43 -9.29
C ILE A 184 15.59 -10.04 -9.37
N LYS A 185 16.62 -9.35 -8.82
CA LYS A 185 18.02 -9.82 -8.86
C LYS A 185 18.18 -11.20 -8.19
N THR A 186 17.50 -11.41 -7.09
CA THR A 186 17.57 -12.69 -6.35
C THR A 186 16.86 -13.81 -7.11
N ILE A 187 15.68 -13.54 -7.69
CA ILE A 187 14.94 -14.50 -8.52
C ILE A 187 15.81 -14.95 -9.71
N LEU A 188 16.41 -14.01 -10.43
CA LEU A 188 17.25 -14.33 -11.58
C LEU A 188 18.47 -15.17 -11.23
N ARG A 189 19.04 -15.01 -10.02
CA ARG A 189 20.16 -15.83 -9.53
C ARG A 189 19.71 -17.25 -9.12
N GLU A 190 18.51 -17.40 -8.59
CA GLU A 190 17.97 -18.70 -8.16
C GLU A 190 17.38 -19.52 -9.31
N LEU A 191 17.12 -18.89 -10.44
CA LEU A 191 16.61 -19.54 -11.65
C LEU A 191 17.73 -19.89 -12.62
N GLY A 192 18.87 -19.21 -12.55
CA GLY A 192 20.05 -19.41 -13.41
C GLY A 192 21.08 -20.26 -12.76
#